data_47c04ad11abe63df232ff184ba3182c0
#
_entry.id   47c04ad11abe63df232ff184ba3182c0
#
_cell.length_a   1.000
_cell.length_b   1.000
_cell.length_c   1.000
_cell.angle_alpha   90.00
_cell.angle_beta   90.00
_cell.angle_gamma   90.00
#
_symmetry.space_group_name_H-M   'P 1'
#
loop_
_entity.id
_entity.type
_entity.pdbx_description
1 polymer ?
#
loop_
_entity_poly.entity_id
_entity_poly.type
_entity_poly.pdbx_seq_one_letter_code
_entity_poly.pdbx_strand_id
1 'polypeptide(L)'
;MKKTLYTLFVLLLTAGLLSWQWEKTQHPALDKGEVIECLNMETQQAYQIEASQSKFAQMHLAPIQVNPANLLGKIVPFNAADGKTGQAYFIPAKKKSDKWLIVIQEWWGLNDHIKMEADQYFKDLGDVNVMAVDMYDGKIAATPDSAMKLMRGADMNRMVALIQGAIKHAGPKASIYSVGWCFGGMWSLQTAILAGPQAKGSVMYYGRPESNMDKLKSIQCDIIGFFGNLDQSPSPAMVNDFEANMKLAGKNLTAYKYEAGHGFANPSNPSFNAAAKADSYAKAIAFLKAH
;
A
#
# COMPACT_ATOMS: atom_id res chain seq x y z
N MET A 1 44.09 -16.79 47.98
CA MET A 1 43.47 -17.37 46.77
C MET A 1 41.95 -17.34 46.72
N LYS A 2 41.20 -17.09 47.82
CA LYS A 2 39.73 -17.10 47.80
C LYS A 2 39.05 -15.75 47.44
N LYS A 3 39.75 -14.62 47.47
CA LYS A 3 39.20 -13.30 47.19
C LYS A 3 39.18 -12.95 45.67
N THR A 4 40.01 -13.59 44.87
CA THR A 4 40.09 -13.30 43.40
C THR A 4 39.00 -14.02 42.63
N LEU A 5 38.40 -15.08 43.14
CA LEU A 5 37.34 -15.84 42.46
C LEU A 5 35.96 -15.14 42.56
N TYR A 6 35.70 -14.38 43.64
CA TYR A 6 34.44 -13.65 43.80
C TYR A 6 34.32 -12.44 42.90
N THR A 7 35.43 -11.79 42.57
CA THR A 7 35.43 -10.61 41.69
C THR A 7 35.17 -10.96 40.22
N LEU A 8 35.61 -12.14 39.76
CA LEU A 8 35.36 -12.61 38.40
C LEU A 8 33.89 -13.03 38.20
N PHE A 9 33.25 -13.58 39.22
CA PHE A 9 31.85 -14.04 39.15
C PHE A 9 30.85 -12.87 39.10
N VAL A 10 31.15 -11.77 39.82
CA VAL A 10 30.33 -10.55 39.81
C VAL A 10 30.45 -9.82 38.47
N LEU A 11 31.64 -9.77 37.84
CA LEU A 11 31.84 -9.16 36.53
C LEU A 11 31.14 -9.91 35.40
N LEU A 12 31.05 -11.25 35.45
CA LEU A 12 30.32 -12.05 34.48
C LEU A 12 28.82 -11.89 34.59
N LEU A 13 28.28 -11.74 35.82
CA LEU A 13 26.85 -11.49 36.01
C LEU A 13 26.42 -10.08 35.58
N THR A 14 27.24 -9.06 35.79
CA THR A 14 26.96 -7.69 35.34
C THR A 14 27.05 -7.54 33.84
N ALA A 15 27.99 -8.23 33.16
CA ALA A 15 28.08 -8.25 31.71
C ALA A 15 26.88 -8.94 31.05
N GLY A 16 26.39 -10.04 31.64
CA GLY A 16 25.19 -10.74 31.17
C GLY A 16 23.90 -9.93 31.32
N LEU A 17 23.77 -9.17 32.41
CA LEU A 17 22.62 -8.29 32.63
C LEU A 17 22.66 -7.04 31.74
N LEU A 18 23.84 -6.49 31.46
CA LEU A 18 24.00 -5.37 30.54
C LEU A 18 23.73 -5.76 29.08
N SER A 19 24.14 -6.95 28.65
CA SER A 19 23.84 -7.44 27.31
C SER A 19 22.33 -7.73 27.12
N TRP A 20 21.67 -8.26 28.17
CA TRP A 20 20.22 -8.50 28.15
C TRP A 20 19.40 -7.21 28.18
N GLN A 21 19.84 -6.17 28.89
CA GLN A 21 19.23 -4.85 28.83
C GLN A 21 19.50 -4.13 27.50
N TRP A 22 20.67 -4.32 26.89
CA TRP A 22 20.96 -3.75 25.56
C TRP A 22 20.09 -4.37 24.48
N GLU A 23 19.89 -5.71 24.46
CA GLU A 23 19.01 -6.38 23.50
C GLU A 23 17.55 -5.88 23.62
N LYS A 24 17.08 -5.60 24.84
CA LYS A 24 15.74 -5.03 25.05
C LYS A 24 15.61 -3.57 24.59
N THR A 25 16.68 -2.80 24.61
CA THR A 25 16.67 -1.39 24.16
C THR A 25 16.84 -1.23 22.65
N GLN A 26 17.36 -2.26 21.97
CA GLN A 26 17.57 -2.19 20.51
C GLN A 26 16.33 -2.58 19.68
N HIS A 27 15.39 -3.32 20.24
CA HIS A 27 14.12 -3.67 19.61
C HIS A 27 13.00 -3.65 20.66
N PRO A 28 12.44 -2.49 21.00
CA PRO A 28 11.15 -2.50 21.65
C PRO A 28 10.18 -3.19 20.68
N ALA A 29 9.68 -4.38 21.08
CA ALA A 29 8.52 -4.95 20.42
C ALA A 29 7.41 -3.89 20.59
N LEU A 30 7.08 -3.18 19.51
CA LEU A 30 5.99 -2.22 19.50
C LEU A 30 4.75 -2.96 20.04
N ASP A 31 4.21 -2.49 21.13
CA ASP A 31 2.97 -3.02 21.70
C ASP A 31 1.88 -2.86 20.64
N LYS A 32 1.02 -3.89 20.52
CA LYS A 32 -0.04 -3.92 19.50
C LYS A 32 -0.98 -2.69 19.56
N GLY A 33 -1.04 -2.01 20.70
CA GLY A 33 -1.75 -0.75 20.89
C GLY A 33 -1.01 0.45 20.32
N GLU A 34 0.32 0.54 20.44
CA GLU A 34 1.12 1.67 19.98
C GLU A 34 1.19 1.78 18.45
N VAL A 35 1.16 0.65 17.73
CA VAL A 35 1.17 0.66 16.24
C VAL A 35 -0.10 1.29 15.67
N ILE A 36 -1.22 1.19 16.36
CA ILE A 36 -2.49 1.80 15.93
C ILE A 36 -2.51 3.30 16.27
N GLU A 37 -1.95 3.71 17.39
CA GLU A 37 -1.86 5.13 17.79
C GLU A 37 -0.87 5.94 16.95
N CYS A 38 0.21 5.34 16.47
CA CYS A 38 1.17 5.98 15.56
C CYS A 38 0.64 6.18 14.14
N LEU A 39 -0.44 5.50 13.74
CA LEU A 39 -1.13 5.73 12.49
C LEU A 39 -2.14 6.87 12.66
N ASN A 40 -1.65 8.11 12.76
CA ASN A 40 -2.49 9.27 12.55
C ASN A 40 -3.19 9.12 11.19
N MET A 41 -4.50 8.86 11.20
CA MET A 41 -5.31 8.53 10.03
C MET A 41 -5.86 9.79 9.33
N GLU A 42 -5.29 10.96 9.59
CA GLU A 42 -5.76 12.24 9.07
C GLU A 42 -5.86 12.23 7.54
N THR A 43 -4.86 11.70 6.85
CA THR A 43 -4.86 11.63 5.38
C THR A 43 -5.99 10.75 4.86
N GLN A 44 -6.24 9.60 5.49
CA GLN A 44 -7.31 8.68 5.12
C GLN A 44 -8.70 9.27 5.46
N GLN A 45 -8.84 9.91 6.61
CA GLN A 45 -10.07 10.61 7.00
C GLN A 45 -10.37 11.79 6.08
N ALA A 46 -9.36 12.61 5.77
CA ALA A 46 -9.49 13.72 4.82
C ALA A 46 -9.93 13.22 3.44
N TYR A 47 -9.40 12.07 3.00
CA TYR A 47 -9.82 11.45 1.73
C TYR A 47 -11.27 10.94 1.79
N GLN A 48 -11.71 10.35 2.91
CA GLN A 48 -13.12 9.95 3.08
C GLN A 48 -14.08 11.15 3.03
N ILE A 49 -13.70 12.25 3.68
CA ILE A 49 -14.49 13.51 3.66
C ILE A 49 -14.58 14.04 2.23
N GLU A 50 -13.48 14.09 1.50
CA GLU A 50 -13.44 14.55 0.12
C GLU A 50 -14.25 13.65 -0.81
N ALA A 51 -14.03 12.32 -0.73
CA ALA A 51 -14.77 11.32 -1.49
C ALA A 51 -16.29 11.34 -1.20
N SER A 52 -16.70 11.97 -0.09
CA SER A 52 -18.10 12.13 0.27
C SER A 52 -18.80 13.32 -0.42
N GLN A 53 -18.04 14.15 -1.15
CA GLN A 53 -18.59 15.30 -1.86
C GLN A 53 -19.15 14.90 -3.24
N SER A 54 -20.24 15.52 -3.64
CA SER A 54 -20.87 15.25 -4.94
C SER A 54 -19.94 15.51 -6.13
N LYS A 55 -19.04 16.49 -6.01
CA LYS A 55 -18.03 16.81 -7.02
C LYS A 55 -17.05 15.66 -7.24
N PHE A 56 -16.64 14.96 -6.18
CA PHE A 56 -15.79 13.78 -6.28
C PHE A 56 -16.51 12.65 -7.05
N ALA A 57 -17.78 12.39 -6.72
CA ALA A 57 -18.58 11.38 -7.43
C ALA A 57 -18.74 11.70 -8.93
N GLN A 58 -18.83 12.99 -9.32
CA GLN A 58 -18.93 13.41 -10.72
C GLN A 58 -17.62 13.14 -11.52
N MET A 59 -16.47 13.13 -10.87
CA MET A 59 -15.19 12.80 -11.51
C MET A 59 -14.98 11.27 -11.66
N HIS A 60 -15.80 10.48 -10.98
CA HIS A 60 -15.69 9.02 -10.93
C HIS A 60 -16.97 8.40 -11.51
N LEU A 61 -17.07 8.39 -12.83
CA LEU A 61 -18.19 7.71 -13.50
C LEU A 61 -18.12 6.20 -13.28
N ALA A 62 -19.29 5.56 -13.30
CA ALA A 62 -19.40 4.12 -13.12
C ALA A 62 -18.49 3.37 -14.12
N PRO A 63 -17.70 2.40 -13.66
CA PRO A 63 -16.79 1.67 -14.52
C PRO A 63 -17.57 0.83 -15.53
N ILE A 64 -17.07 0.74 -16.76
CA ILE A 64 -17.56 -0.23 -17.72
C ILE A 64 -17.30 -1.62 -17.15
N GLN A 65 -18.34 -2.44 -17.06
CA GLN A 65 -18.18 -3.80 -16.58
C GLN A 65 -17.36 -4.60 -17.59
N VAL A 66 -16.27 -5.19 -17.12
CA VAL A 66 -15.46 -6.15 -17.87
C VAL A 66 -15.78 -7.54 -17.34
N ASN A 67 -15.91 -8.51 -18.25
CA ASN A 67 -16.12 -9.89 -17.87
C ASN A 67 -14.90 -10.69 -18.36
N PRO A 68 -13.89 -10.92 -17.52
CA PRO A 68 -12.68 -11.61 -17.94
C PRO A 68 -12.98 -13.09 -18.18
N ALA A 69 -12.63 -13.59 -19.36
CA ALA A 69 -12.86 -14.99 -19.71
C ALA A 69 -12.01 -15.97 -18.87
N ASN A 70 -10.81 -15.57 -18.45
CA ASN A 70 -9.86 -16.42 -17.72
C ASN A 70 -8.98 -15.59 -16.78
N LEU A 71 -9.31 -15.58 -15.51
CA LEU A 71 -8.45 -15.01 -14.46
C LEU A 71 -7.42 -16.06 -14.01
N LEU A 72 -6.19 -15.64 -13.73
CA LEU A 72 -5.07 -16.52 -13.34
C LEU A 72 -5.14 -16.93 -11.88
N GLY A 73 -5.59 -16.00 -11.02
CA GLY A 73 -5.64 -16.17 -9.58
C GLY A 73 -6.97 -16.71 -9.07
N LYS A 74 -7.04 -16.83 -7.75
CA LYS A 74 -8.24 -17.27 -7.02
C LYS A 74 -8.44 -16.40 -5.80
N ILE A 75 -9.68 -16.28 -5.34
CA ILE A 75 -9.96 -15.68 -4.02
C ILE A 75 -9.50 -16.65 -2.94
N VAL A 76 -8.66 -16.16 -2.04
CA VAL A 76 -8.15 -16.92 -0.90
C VAL A 76 -8.39 -16.16 0.40
N PRO A 77 -8.70 -16.86 1.51
CA PRO A 77 -8.76 -16.26 2.82
C PRO A 77 -7.36 -16.07 3.41
N PHE A 78 -7.20 -15.07 4.25
CA PHE A 78 -6.02 -14.87 5.09
C PHE A 78 -6.40 -14.28 6.46
N ASN A 79 -5.52 -14.40 7.44
CA ASN A 79 -5.74 -13.85 8.77
C ASN A 79 -5.35 -12.37 8.80
N ALA A 80 -6.31 -11.48 8.94
CA ALA A 80 -6.07 -10.05 9.17
C ALA A 80 -5.54 -9.81 10.60
N ALA A 81 -4.91 -8.67 10.83
CA ALA A 81 -4.27 -8.37 12.12
C ALA A 81 -5.26 -8.16 13.28
N ASP A 82 -6.53 -7.86 12.98
CA ASP A 82 -7.63 -7.77 13.96
C ASP A 82 -8.22 -9.13 14.37
N GLY A 83 -7.63 -10.23 13.90
CA GLY A 83 -8.07 -11.59 14.18
C GLY A 83 -9.24 -12.08 13.31
N LYS A 84 -9.77 -11.24 12.43
CA LYS A 84 -10.83 -11.63 11.47
C LYS A 84 -10.22 -12.15 10.18
N THR A 85 -11.02 -12.91 9.43
CA THR A 85 -10.64 -13.34 8.08
C THR A 85 -10.72 -12.19 7.10
N GLY A 86 -9.64 -11.96 6.33
CA GLY A 86 -9.63 -11.14 5.13
C GLY A 86 -9.69 -12.02 3.89
N GLN A 87 -9.97 -11.43 2.73
CA GLN A 87 -9.93 -12.09 1.43
C GLN A 87 -9.00 -11.34 0.48
N ALA A 88 -8.40 -12.07 -0.45
CA ALA A 88 -7.60 -11.48 -1.51
C ALA A 88 -7.69 -12.34 -2.78
N TYR A 89 -7.58 -11.69 -3.93
CA TYR A 89 -7.30 -12.38 -5.17
C TYR A 89 -5.80 -12.66 -5.25
N PHE A 90 -5.41 -13.93 -5.30
CA PHE A 90 -4.03 -14.35 -5.15
C PHE A 90 -3.55 -15.18 -6.35
N ILE A 91 -2.36 -14.83 -6.84
CA ILE A 91 -1.62 -15.56 -7.88
C ILE A 91 -0.26 -15.91 -7.28
N PRO A 92 -0.01 -17.19 -6.95
CA PRO A 92 1.29 -17.61 -6.45
C PRO A 92 2.36 -17.53 -7.54
N ALA A 93 3.57 -17.18 -7.17
CA ALA A 93 4.73 -17.25 -8.05
C ALA A 93 4.92 -18.66 -8.62
N LYS A 94 5.34 -18.76 -9.88
CA LYS A 94 5.57 -20.08 -10.55
C LYS A 94 6.70 -20.88 -9.89
N LYS A 95 7.66 -20.17 -9.28
CA LYS A 95 8.75 -20.74 -8.49
C LYS A 95 8.72 -20.12 -7.10
N LYS A 96 9.33 -20.79 -6.11
CA LYS A 96 9.45 -20.22 -4.77
C LYS A 96 10.08 -18.83 -4.85
N SER A 97 9.39 -17.83 -4.34
CA SER A 97 9.80 -16.43 -4.38
C SER A 97 9.43 -15.73 -3.07
N ASP A 98 10.36 -14.94 -2.56
CA ASP A 98 10.11 -14.04 -1.42
C ASP A 98 9.61 -12.66 -1.88
N LYS A 99 9.46 -12.43 -3.20
CA LYS A 99 8.90 -11.20 -3.75
C LYS A 99 7.36 -11.24 -3.75
N TRP A 100 6.75 -10.20 -3.20
CA TRP A 100 5.30 -10.05 -3.10
C TRP A 100 4.85 -8.68 -3.58
N LEU A 101 3.92 -8.66 -4.54
CA LEU A 101 3.24 -7.44 -4.96
C LEU A 101 1.86 -7.40 -4.32
N ILE A 102 1.65 -6.45 -3.43
CA ILE A 102 0.34 -6.14 -2.86
C ILE A 102 -0.36 -5.16 -3.80
N VAL A 103 -1.50 -5.57 -4.35
CA VAL A 103 -2.32 -4.77 -5.28
C VAL A 103 -3.52 -4.22 -4.51
N ILE A 104 -3.77 -2.92 -4.62
CA ILE A 104 -4.85 -2.26 -3.90
C ILE A 104 -5.86 -1.69 -4.89
N GLN A 105 -7.12 -2.06 -4.69
CA GLN A 105 -8.27 -1.67 -5.49
C GLN A 105 -8.53 -0.16 -5.50
N GLU A 106 -9.26 0.30 -6.51
CA GLU A 106 -9.89 1.62 -6.47
C GLU A 106 -11.08 1.64 -5.47
N TRP A 107 -11.73 2.77 -5.31
CA TRP A 107 -12.88 2.93 -4.40
C TRP A 107 -14.10 2.04 -4.75
N TRP A 108 -14.08 1.38 -5.92
CA TRP A 108 -15.13 0.48 -6.39
C TRP A 108 -15.16 -0.89 -5.70
N GLY A 109 -14.10 -1.27 -5.01
CA GLY A 109 -13.92 -2.62 -4.48
C GLY A 109 -13.03 -3.51 -5.37
N LEU A 110 -12.77 -4.73 -4.94
CA LEU A 110 -11.96 -5.70 -5.66
C LEU A 110 -12.73 -6.29 -6.86
N ASN A 111 -12.97 -5.43 -7.85
CA ASN A 111 -13.69 -5.79 -9.07
C ASN A 111 -12.80 -6.52 -10.08
N ASP A 112 -13.38 -6.96 -11.20
CA ASP A 112 -12.67 -7.75 -12.19
C ASP A 112 -11.57 -6.94 -12.92
N HIS A 113 -11.72 -5.62 -13.06
CA HIS A 113 -10.67 -4.77 -13.60
C HIS A 113 -9.38 -4.87 -12.75
N ILE A 114 -9.49 -4.76 -11.43
CA ILE A 114 -8.34 -4.87 -10.52
C ILE A 114 -7.70 -6.27 -10.56
N LYS A 115 -8.52 -7.32 -10.67
CA LYS A 115 -8.00 -8.69 -10.85
C LYS A 115 -7.25 -8.84 -12.18
N MET A 116 -7.73 -8.23 -13.26
CA MET A 116 -7.02 -8.20 -14.55
C MET A 116 -5.70 -7.43 -14.49
N GLU A 117 -5.65 -6.28 -13.80
CA GLU A 117 -4.40 -5.55 -13.55
C GLU A 117 -3.41 -6.42 -12.75
N ALA A 118 -3.88 -7.14 -11.72
CA ALA A 118 -3.05 -8.08 -10.95
C ALA A 118 -2.49 -9.20 -11.84
N ASP A 119 -3.30 -9.77 -12.72
CA ASP A 119 -2.89 -10.77 -13.72
C ASP A 119 -1.81 -10.21 -14.67
N GLN A 120 -1.96 -8.96 -15.10
CA GLN A 120 -1.01 -8.31 -16.00
C GLN A 120 0.33 -8.07 -15.30
N TYR A 121 0.32 -7.53 -14.07
CA TYR A 121 1.54 -7.39 -13.27
C TYR A 121 2.24 -8.73 -13.05
N PHE A 122 1.48 -9.78 -12.74
CA PHE A 122 2.04 -11.13 -12.58
C PHE A 122 2.75 -11.64 -13.85
N LYS A 123 2.14 -11.44 -15.03
CA LYS A 123 2.74 -11.85 -16.32
C LYS A 123 4.04 -11.11 -16.60
N ASP A 124 4.08 -9.79 -16.33
CA ASP A 124 5.18 -8.93 -16.74
C ASP A 124 6.33 -8.89 -15.74
N LEU A 125 6.07 -9.14 -14.45
CA LEU A 125 7.10 -9.20 -13.41
C LEU A 125 7.77 -10.57 -13.30
N GLY A 126 7.07 -11.65 -13.67
CA GLY A 126 7.62 -13.01 -13.63
C GLY A 126 7.47 -13.68 -12.25
N ASP A 127 8.59 -14.04 -11.59
CA ASP A 127 8.57 -14.82 -10.35
C ASP A 127 8.22 -13.95 -9.12
N VAL A 128 6.97 -13.50 -9.03
CA VAL A 128 6.40 -12.69 -7.95
C VAL A 128 5.07 -13.28 -7.47
N ASN A 129 4.82 -13.29 -6.17
CA ASN A 129 3.50 -13.55 -5.62
C ASN A 129 2.67 -12.26 -5.75
N VAL A 130 1.50 -12.32 -6.37
CA VAL A 130 0.61 -11.15 -6.50
C VAL A 130 -0.63 -11.36 -5.66
N MET A 131 -0.90 -10.42 -4.76
CA MET A 131 -2.01 -10.48 -3.82
C MET A 131 -2.82 -9.19 -3.88
N ALA A 132 -3.97 -9.22 -4.56
CA ALA A 132 -4.90 -8.10 -4.56
C ALA A 132 -5.84 -8.20 -3.35
N VAL A 133 -5.63 -7.32 -2.38
CA VAL A 133 -6.34 -7.34 -1.10
C VAL A 133 -7.74 -6.77 -1.28
N ASP A 134 -8.74 -7.48 -0.75
CA ASP A 134 -10.11 -6.98 -0.69
C ASP A 134 -10.28 -6.05 0.52
N MET A 135 -10.26 -4.75 0.25
CA MET A 135 -10.35 -3.72 1.28
C MET A 135 -11.77 -3.49 1.80
N TYR A 136 -12.79 -4.11 1.20
CA TYR A 136 -14.19 -3.91 1.54
C TYR A 136 -14.93 -5.19 1.94
N ASP A 137 -14.21 -6.25 2.32
CA ASP A 137 -14.78 -7.53 2.78
C ASP A 137 -15.86 -8.09 1.83
N GLY A 138 -15.54 -8.20 0.53
CA GLY A 138 -16.40 -8.77 -0.51
C GLY A 138 -17.36 -7.79 -1.18
N LYS A 139 -17.39 -6.52 -0.78
CA LYS A 139 -18.33 -5.55 -1.33
C LYS A 139 -17.74 -4.86 -2.58
N ILE A 140 -18.54 -4.80 -3.64
CA ILE A 140 -18.22 -4.13 -4.90
C ILE A 140 -19.32 -3.13 -5.22
N ALA A 141 -18.94 -1.91 -5.56
CA ALA A 141 -19.85 -0.86 -5.97
C ALA A 141 -20.03 -0.85 -7.49
N ALA A 142 -21.26 -0.69 -7.93
CA ALA A 142 -21.63 -0.57 -9.35
C ALA A 142 -21.94 0.88 -9.78
N THR A 143 -22.16 1.78 -8.82
CA THR A 143 -22.49 3.19 -9.06
C THR A 143 -21.66 4.10 -8.16
N PRO A 144 -21.44 5.38 -8.54
CA PRO A 144 -20.73 6.34 -7.68
C PRO A 144 -21.35 6.46 -6.29
N ASP A 145 -22.69 6.43 -6.18
CA ASP A 145 -23.39 6.48 -4.88
C ASP A 145 -23.09 5.27 -4.01
N SER A 146 -23.04 4.07 -4.60
CA SER A 146 -22.69 2.86 -3.85
C SER A 146 -21.21 2.85 -3.44
N ALA A 147 -20.30 3.33 -4.30
CA ALA A 147 -18.89 3.48 -3.98
C ALA A 147 -18.68 4.49 -2.85
N MET A 148 -19.37 5.63 -2.90
CA MET A 148 -19.36 6.63 -1.85
C MET A 148 -19.83 6.06 -0.50
N LYS A 149 -20.94 5.26 -0.50
CA LYS A 149 -21.43 4.59 0.71
C LYS A 149 -20.40 3.60 1.27
N LEU A 150 -19.75 2.81 0.42
CA LEU A 150 -18.68 1.89 0.85
C LEU A 150 -17.52 2.66 1.48
N MET A 151 -17.07 3.73 0.84
CA MET A 151 -15.95 4.54 1.32
C MET A 151 -16.27 5.21 2.66
N ARG A 152 -17.46 5.82 2.80
CA ARG A 152 -17.91 6.45 4.07
C ARG A 152 -18.05 5.45 5.21
N GLY A 153 -18.56 4.26 4.91
CA GLY A 153 -18.76 3.19 5.89
C GLY A 153 -17.54 2.34 6.16
N ALA A 154 -16.42 2.62 5.52
CA ALA A 154 -15.21 1.86 5.67
C ALA A 154 -14.56 2.11 7.03
N ASP A 155 -14.29 1.04 7.76
CA ASP A 155 -13.53 1.07 9.01
C ASP A 155 -12.02 1.11 8.68
N MET A 156 -11.38 2.24 8.97
CA MET A 156 -9.96 2.43 8.73
C MET A 156 -9.08 1.43 9.50
N ASN A 157 -9.46 1.08 10.73
CA ASN A 157 -8.72 0.09 11.51
C ASN A 157 -8.80 -1.29 10.85
N ARG A 158 -9.97 -1.62 10.26
CA ARG A 158 -10.13 -2.85 9.48
C ARG A 158 -9.23 -2.86 8.25
N MET A 159 -9.14 -1.75 7.52
CA MET A 159 -8.28 -1.64 6.35
C MET A 159 -6.80 -1.79 6.70
N VAL A 160 -6.35 -1.14 7.79
CA VAL A 160 -4.99 -1.35 8.33
C VAL A 160 -4.76 -2.81 8.69
N ALA A 161 -5.72 -3.43 9.39
CA ALA A 161 -5.62 -4.83 9.77
C ALA A 161 -5.55 -5.79 8.57
N LEU A 162 -6.26 -5.49 7.48
CA LEU A 162 -6.19 -6.26 6.23
C LEU A 162 -4.79 -6.15 5.60
N ILE A 163 -4.23 -4.94 5.47
CA ILE A 163 -2.88 -4.76 4.92
C ILE A 163 -1.82 -5.42 5.79
N GLN A 164 -1.86 -5.23 7.11
CA GLN A 164 -0.93 -5.89 8.04
C GLN A 164 -1.05 -7.42 7.98
N GLY A 165 -2.27 -7.93 7.85
CA GLY A 165 -2.52 -9.35 7.65
C GLY A 165 -1.94 -9.90 6.35
N ALA A 166 -2.06 -9.15 5.25
CA ALA A 166 -1.46 -9.50 3.95
C ALA A 166 0.07 -9.52 4.01
N ILE A 167 0.69 -8.52 4.66
CA ILE A 167 2.14 -8.49 4.91
C ILE A 167 2.57 -9.68 5.76
N LYS A 168 1.84 -9.98 6.83
CA LYS A 168 2.11 -11.15 7.69
C LYS A 168 1.95 -12.47 6.93
N HIS A 169 0.95 -12.57 6.04
CA HIS A 169 0.73 -13.74 5.18
C HIS A 169 1.90 -13.98 4.22
N ALA A 170 2.51 -12.93 3.69
CA ALA A 170 3.72 -13.02 2.86
C ALA A 170 4.93 -13.57 3.65
N GLY A 171 4.95 -13.39 4.96
CA GLY A 171 5.98 -13.91 5.86
C GLY A 171 7.12 -12.92 6.15
N PRO A 172 7.95 -13.20 7.18
CA PRO A 172 8.91 -12.24 7.70
C PRO A 172 10.11 -11.97 6.77
N LYS A 173 10.34 -12.81 5.78
CA LYS A 173 11.43 -12.66 4.79
C LYS A 173 10.96 -12.03 3.48
N ALA A 174 9.66 -11.72 3.37
CA ALA A 174 9.11 -11.21 2.14
C ALA A 174 9.65 -9.82 1.79
N SER A 175 9.98 -9.64 0.52
CA SER A 175 10.19 -8.34 -0.11
C SER A 175 8.83 -7.83 -0.59
N ILE A 176 8.32 -6.79 0.05
CA ILE A 176 6.97 -6.25 -0.20
C ILE A 176 7.05 -5.08 -1.17
N TYR A 177 6.35 -5.22 -2.27
CA TYR A 177 6.04 -4.16 -3.22
C TYR A 177 4.55 -3.85 -3.15
N SER A 178 4.16 -2.64 -3.50
CA SER A 178 2.75 -2.28 -3.56
C SER A 178 2.41 -1.49 -4.82
N VAL A 179 1.19 -1.66 -5.31
CA VAL A 179 0.62 -0.85 -6.39
C VAL A 179 -0.86 -0.62 -6.13
N GLY A 180 -1.34 0.57 -6.47
CA GLY A 180 -2.76 0.89 -6.35
C GLY A 180 -3.14 2.15 -7.11
N TRP A 181 -4.45 2.31 -7.32
CA TRP A 181 -5.04 3.39 -8.11
C TRP A 181 -6.07 4.14 -7.29
N CYS A 182 -6.11 5.47 -7.39
CA CYS A 182 -7.10 6.29 -6.69
C CYS A 182 -7.02 6.06 -5.16
N PHE A 183 -8.09 5.59 -4.54
CA PHE A 183 -8.11 5.08 -3.17
C PHE A 183 -6.93 4.12 -2.91
N GLY A 184 -6.74 3.16 -3.80
CA GLY A 184 -5.64 2.20 -3.70
C GLY A 184 -4.25 2.83 -3.87
N GLY A 185 -4.13 3.93 -4.61
CA GLY A 185 -2.86 4.67 -4.74
C GLY A 185 -2.42 5.25 -3.39
N MET A 186 -3.34 5.82 -2.63
CA MET A 186 -3.11 6.24 -1.25
C MET A 186 -2.72 5.04 -0.37
N TRP A 187 -3.47 3.94 -0.45
CA TRP A 187 -3.20 2.74 0.35
C TRP A 187 -1.94 2.00 -0.08
N SER A 188 -1.48 2.14 -1.33
CA SER A 188 -0.16 1.63 -1.75
C SER A 188 0.97 2.28 -0.96
N LEU A 189 0.93 3.60 -0.78
CA LEU A 189 1.88 4.32 0.07
C LEU A 189 1.77 3.90 1.54
N GLN A 190 0.55 3.76 2.07
CA GLN A 190 0.33 3.27 3.44
C GLN A 190 0.85 1.83 3.61
N THR A 191 0.72 0.98 2.58
CA THR A 191 1.28 -0.38 2.59
C THR A 191 2.80 -0.35 2.73
N ALA A 192 3.50 0.54 2.02
CA ALA A 192 4.94 0.71 2.16
C ALA A 192 5.34 1.17 3.57
N ILE A 193 4.58 2.10 4.16
CA ILE A 193 4.79 2.55 5.55
C ILE A 193 4.60 1.38 6.53
N LEU A 194 3.51 0.62 6.39
CA LEU A 194 3.17 -0.52 7.26
C LEU A 194 4.14 -1.69 7.11
N ALA A 195 4.69 -1.90 5.92
CA ALA A 195 5.67 -2.96 5.66
C ALA A 195 7.06 -2.64 6.25
N GLY A 196 7.36 -1.36 6.52
CA GLY A 196 8.63 -0.95 7.12
C GLY A 196 9.84 -1.51 6.39
N PRO A 197 10.74 -2.25 7.06
CA PRO A 197 11.96 -2.80 6.44
C PRO A 197 11.71 -3.82 5.32
N GLN A 198 10.52 -4.42 5.26
CA GLN A 198 10.15 -5.35 4.20
C GLN A 198 9.75 -4.61 2.91
N ALA A 199 9.40 -3.32 2.98
CA ALA A 199 9.05 -2.53 1.80
C ALA A 199 10.26 -2.37 0.88
N LYS A 200 10.05 -2.62 -0.42
CA LYS A 200 11.09 -2.50 -1.46
C LYS A 200 10.73 -1.48 -2.54
N GLY A 201 9.46 -1.20 -2.72
CA GLY A 201 8.98 -0.18 -3.65
C GLY A 201 7.48 0.00 -3.57
N SER A 202 7.01 1.22 -3.81
CA SER A 202 5.57 1.52 -3.88
C SER A 202 5.24 2.31 -5.14
N VAL A 203 4.20 1.87 -5.83
CA VAL A 203 3.67 2.48 -7.04
C VAL A 203 2.30 3.06 -6.74
N MET A 204 2.15 4.37 -6.89
CA MET A 204 0.86 5.02 -6.66
C MET A 204 0.37 5.73 -7.92
N TYR A 205 -0.85 5.38 -8.36
CA TYR A 205 -1.54 6.07 -9.44
C TYR A 205 -2.59 7.00 -8.86
N TYR A 206 -2.49 8.29 -9.16
CA TYR A 206 -3.44 9.35 -8.79
C TYR A 206 -4.08 9.15 -7.39
N GLY A 207 -3.30 8.65 -6.45
CA GLY A 207 -3.69 8.51 -5.06
C GLY A 207 -3.44 9.78 -4.26
N ARG A 208 -4.28 10.02 -3.24
CA ARG A 208 -4.06 11.15 -2.33
C ARG A 208 -2.71 11.01 -1.61
N PRO A 209 -1.83 12.01 -1.68
CA PRO A 209 -0.54 12.00 -0.97
C PRO A 209 -0.68 12.01 0.55
N GLU A 210 0.29 11.42 1.24
CA GLU A 210 0.47 11.57 2.68
C GLU A 210 1.11 12.93 2.99
N SER A 211 0.62 13.61 4.01
CA SER A 211 1.13 14.92 4.45
C SER A 211 1.78 14.87 5.84
N ASN A 212 1.58 13.80 6.60
CA ASN A 212 2.18 13.65 7.92
C ASN A 212 3.68 13.35 7.79
N MET A 213 4.50 14.26 8.29
CA MET A 213 5.97 14.18 8.17
C MET A 213 6.58 12.97 8.87
N ASP A 214 6.01 12.52 9.98
CA ASP A 214 6.56 11.38 10.72
C ASP A 214 6.30 10.08 9.96
N LYS A 215 5.13 9.95 9.33
CA LYS A 215 4.84 8.86 8.40
C LYS A 215 5.75 8.89 7.18
N LEU A 216 5.97 10.06 6.58
CA LEU A 216 6.88 10.19 5.44
C LEU A 216 8.31 9.79 5.81
N LYS A 217 8.80 10.24 6.98
CA LYS A 217 10.13 9.85 7.49
C LYS A 217 10.25 8.34 7.76
N SER A 218 9.15 7.65 8.06
CA SER A 218 9.15 6.21 8.34
C SER A 218 9.25 5.34 7.08
N ILE A 219 9.03 5.89 5.88
CA ILE A 219 9.16 5.17 4.60
C ILE A 219 10.57 4.60 4.45
N GLN A 220 10.68 3.34 4.03
CA GLN A 220 11.97 2.64 3.91
C GLN A 220 12.24 2.08 2.50
N CYS A 221 11.51 2.57 1.50
CA CYS A 221 11.70 2.20 0.10
C CYS A 221 11.51 3.41 -0.81
N ASP A 222 11.88 3.27 -2.06
CA ASP A 222 11.61 4.26 -3.08
C ASP A 222 10.12 4.25 -3.47
N ILE A 223 9.60 5.42 -3.85
CA ILE A 223 8.22 5.62 -4.28
C ILE A 223 8.21 6.14 -5.71
N ILE A 224 7.35 5.58 -6.55
CA ILE A 224 7.02 6.13 -7.86
C ILE A 224 5.54 6.52 -7.90
N GLY A 225 5.24 7.73 -8.35
CA GLY A 225 3.89 8.26 -8.42
C GLY A 225 3.53 8.73 -9.83
N PHE A 226 2.29 8.48 -10.25
CA PHE A 226 1.73 8.87 -11.54
C PHE A 226 0.50 9.74 -11.33
N PHE A 227 0.54 11.00 -11.75
CA PHE A 227 -0.47 12.02 -11.45
C PHE A 227 -0.94 12.73 -12.71
N GLY A 228 -2.17 13.22 -12.69
CA GLY A 228 -2.74 14.00 -13.76
C GLY A 228 -2.65 15.51 -13.50
N ASN A 229 -2.20 16.31 -14.47
CA ASN A 229 -2.20 17.78 -14.36
C ASN A 229 -3.61 18.38 -14.40
N LEU A 230 -4.59 17.63 -14.92
CA LEU A 230 -5.99 18.03 -14.98
C LEU A 230 -6.81 17.43 -13.82
N ASP A 231 -6.16 16.70 -12.90
CA ASP A 231 -6.79 16.12 -11.73
C ASP A 231 -7.10 17.21 -10.69
N GLN A 232 -8.21 17.06 -9.99
CA GLN A 232 -8.60 17.97 -8.91
C GLN A 232 -8.28 17.37 -7.54
N SER A 233 -8.11 16.03 -7.46
CA SER A 233 -7.76 15.32 -6.25
C SER A 233 -7.07 13.98 -6.55
N PRO A 234 -5.73 13.93 -6.42
CA PRO A 234 -4.86 15.01 -5.95
C PRO A 234 -4.64 16.09 -7.02
N SER A 235 -4.78 17.36 -6.63
CA SER A 235 -4.48 18.48 -7.51
C SER A 235 -2.96 18.58 -7.76
N PRO A 236 -2.52 19.27 -8.85
CA PRO A 236 -1.09 19.52 -9.09
C PRO A 236 -0.38 20.21 -7.90
N ALA A 237 -1.08 21.08 -7.17
CA ALA A 237 -0.54 21.70 -5.96
C ALA A 237 -0.26 20.67 -4.87
N MET A 238 -1.20 19.75 -4.60
CA MET A 238 -1.01 18.69 -3.61
C MET A 238 0.14 17.74 -4.01
N VAL A 239 0.34 17.49 -5.30
CA VAL A 239 1.47 16.68 -5.79
C VAL A 239 2.79 17.42 -5.57
N ASN A 240 2.86 18.73 -5.85
CA ASN A 240 4.04 19.54 -5.60
C ASN A 240 4.40 19.58 -4.10
N ASP A 241 3.40 19.73 -3.24
CA ASP A 241 3.59 19.67 -1.78
C ASP A 241 4.13 18.31 -1.34
N PHE A 242 3.63 17.23 -1.94
CA PHE A 242 4.11 15.88 -1.66
C PHE A 242 5.57 15.70 -2.07
N GLU A 243 5.97 16.16 -3.27
CA GLU A 243 7.38 16.13 -3.70
C GLU A 243 8.28 16.92 -2.73
N ALA A 244 7.83 18.10 -2.30
CA ALA A 244 8.56 18.91 -1.31
C ALA A 244 8.68 18.19 0.05
N ASN A 245 7.58 17.63 0.54
CA ASN A 245 7.54 16.93 1.83
C ASN A 245 8.40 15.65 1.81
N MET A 246 8.38 14.87 0.73
CA MET A 246 9.23 13.68 0.57
C MET A 246 10.71 14.08 0.58
N LYS A 247 11.08 15.17 -0.11
CA LYS A 247 12.43 15.70 -0.08
C LYS A 247 12.84 16.14 1.33
N LEU A 248 11.96 16.86 2.04
CA LEU A 248 12.20 17.27 3.44
C LEU A 248 12.32 16.08 4.40
N ALA A 249 11.58 15.01 4.14
CA ALA A 249 11.66 13.75 4.88
C ALA A 249 12.94 12.95 4.55
N GLY A 250 13.73 13.36 3.55
CA GLY A 250 14.90 12.62 3.08
C GLY A 250 14.54 11.31 2.36
N LYS A 251 13.39 11.27 1.68
CA LYS A 251 12.86 10.08 0.99
C LYS A 251 12.80 10.28 -0.51
N ASN A 252 12.97 9.18 -1.25
CA ASN A 252 12.97 9.19 -2.70
C ASN A 252 11.53 9.07 -3.23
N LEU A 253 11.12 10.07 -4.01
CA LEU A 253 9.89 10.06 -4.81
C LEU A 253 10.23 10.43 -6.25
N THR A 254 9.83 9.57 -7.19
CA THR A 254 9.81 9.92 -8.61
C THR A 254 8.36 10.15 -9.02
N ALA A 255 7.97 11.41 -9.24
CA ALA A 255 6.62 11.77 -9.67
C ALA A 255 6.60 12.07 -11.17
N TYR A 256 5.71 11.37 -11.89
CA TYR A 256 5.41 11.64 -13.30
C TYR A 256 4.05 12.32 -13.41
N LYS A 257 3.98 13.38 -14.20
CA LYS A 257 2.79 14.21 -14.40
C LYS A 257 2.36 14.15 -15.87
N TYR A 258 1.09 13.86 -16.10
CA TYR A 258 0.50 13.68 -17.43
C TYR A 258 -0.58 14.72 -17.67
N GLU A 259 -0.75 15.16 -18.92
CA GLU A 259 -1.89 15.98 -19.33
C GLU A 259 -3.17 15.11 -19.39
N ALA A 260 -3.65 14.69 -18.22
CA ALA A 260 -4.75 13.77 -18.04
C ALA A 260 -5.50 14.08 -16.74
N GLY A 261 -6.76 13.64 -16.66
CA GLY A 261 -7.59 13.75 -15.47
C GLY A 261 -7.43 12.57 -14.53
N HIS A 262 -8.22 12.56 -13.44
CA HIS A 262 -8.29 11.45 -12.50
C HIS A 262 -8.71 10.15 -13.20
N GLY A 263 -8.10 9.02 -12.81
CA GLY A 263 -8.45 7.70 -13.37
C GLY A 263 -7.90 7.46 -14.79
N PHE A 264 -6.94 8.23 -15.26
CA PHE A 264 -6.41 8.14 -16.63
C PHE A 264 -5.85 6.76 -17.00
N ALA A 265 -5.41 5.97 -16.03
CA ALA A 265 -4.86 4.64 -16.28
C ALA A 265 -5.92 3.52 -16.26
N ASN A 266 -7.18 3.82 -15.95
CA ASN A 266 -8.27 2.85 -15.90
C ASN A 266 -9.07 2.87 -17.21
N PRO A 267 -9.01 1.80 -18.05
CA PRO A 267 -9.74 1.73 -19.33
C PRO A 267 -11.27 1.81 -19.19
N SER A 268 -11.80 1.52 -17.99
CA SER A 268 -13.23 1.64 -17.72
C SER A 268 -13.66 3.06 -17.32
N ASN A 269 -12.70 3.99 -17.15
CA ASN A 269 -12.98 5.38 -16.78
C ASN A 269 -13.07 6.25 -18.05
N PRO A 270 -14.06 7.15 -18.17
CA PRO A 270 -14.16 8.10 -19.30
C PRO A 270 -12.94 9.04 -19.46
N SER A 271 -12.18 9.27 -18.39
CA SER A 271 -10.92 10.03 -18.44
C SER A 271 -9.72 9.20 -18.90
N PHE A 272 -9.95 7.97 -19.37
CA PHE A 272 -8.89 7.08 -19.83
C PHE A 272 -8.01 7.71 -20.90
N ASN A 273 -6.70 7.66 -20.68
CA ASN A 273 -5.69 8.11 -21.63
C ASN A 273 -4.72 6.94 -21.91
N ALA A 274 -4.89 6.34 -23.08
CA ALA A 274 -4.13 5.14 -23.45
C ALA A 274 -2.61 5.37 -23.48
N ALA A 275 -2.17 6.55 -23.94
CA ALA A 275 -0.75 6.89 -24.00
C ALA A 275 -0.15 7.06 -22.59
N ALA A 276 -0.86 7.79 -21.72
CA ALA A 276 -0.44 7.95 -20.32
C ALA A 276 -0.45 6.62 -19.55
N LYS A 277 -1.46 5.74 -19.80
CA LYS A 277 -1.47 4.39 -19.23
C LYS A 277 -0.27 3.57 -19.70
N ALA A 278 0.00 3.52 -20.98
CA ALA A 278 1.09 2.71 -21.53
C ALA A 278 2.46 3.15 -20.98
N ASP A 279 2.71 4.46 -20.96
CA ASP A 279 3.96 5.02 -20.46
C ASP A 279 4.11 4.82 -18.94
N SER A 280 3.08 5.13 -18.15
CA SER A 280 3.11 4.94 -16.69
C SER A 280 3.25 3.47 -16.30
N TYR A 281 2.56 2.57 -17.01
CA TYR A 281 2.68 1.13 -16.77
C TYR A 281 4.09 0.61 -17.06
N ALA A 282 4.69 1.00 -18.19
CA ALA A 282 6.07 0.63 -18.54
C ALA A 282 7.07 1.09 -17.46
N LYS A 283 6.91 2.33 -16.96
CA LYS A 283 7.72 2.88 -15.88
C LYS A 283 7.50 2.14 -14.55
N ALA A 284 6.26 1.79 -14.21
CA ALA A 284 5.94 1.01 -13.03
C ALA A 284 6.61 -0.37 -13.05
N ILE A 285 6.53 -1.08 -14.20
CA ILE A 285 7.19 -2.39 -14.37
C ILE A 285 8.70 -2.25 -14.29
N ALA A 286 9.30 -1.24 -14.93
CA ALA A 286 10.74 -0.99 -14.86
C ALA A 286 11.18 -0.71 -13.41
N PHE A 287 10.44 0.12 -12.68
CA PHE A 287 10.67 0.43 -11.27
C PHE A 287 10.61 -0.84 -10.40
N LEU A 288 9.54 -1.63 -10.50
CA LEU A 288 9.36 -2.85 -9.70
C LEU A 288 10.41 -3.93 -10.02
N LYS A 289 10.97 -3.95 -11.23
CA LYS A 289 12.06 -4.87 -11.59
C LYS A 289 13.43 -4.43 -11.09
N ALA A 290 13.63 -3.12 -10.91
CA ALA A 290 14.90 -2.53 -10.50
C ALA A 290 15.12 -2.62 -8.98
N HIS A 291 14.07 -2.79 -8.20
CA HIS A 291 14.08 -2.88 -6.73
C HIS A 291 13.79 -4.30 -6.28
#